data_a220e9a1afba97f8bfb6e4cb27cb8d77
#
_entry.id   a220e9a1afba97f8bfb6e4cb27cb8d77
#
_cell.length_a   1.000
_cell.length_b   1.000
_cell.length_c   1.000
_cell.angle_alpha   90.00
_cell.angle_beta   90.00
_cell.angle_gamma   90.00
#
_symmetry.space_group_name_H-M   'P 1'
#
loop_
_entity.id
_entity.type
_entity.pdbx_description
1 polymer ?
#
loop_
_entity_poly.entity_id
_entity_poly.type
_entity_poly.pdbx_seq_one_letter_code
_entity_poly.pdbx_strand_id
1 'polypeptide(L)'
;MKREVQHYLELLERRLVTLRLLAADLAESRSAYVELDLRGMHRHISHQENLCTEIRLLDAELNSLREKLTSPATPGGLPSALSELEAQLDPASARQLQSLLSGLKTIQADVRRLSRVHSELLRRSRRSVNVLLNFLAHCSGTYTVPVVRPKGVFFATLGK
;
A
#
# COMPACT_ATOMS: atom_id res chain seq x y z
N MET A 1 13.47 -28.18 -3.09
CA MET A 1 12.00 -28.16 -2.96
C MET A 1 11.52 -27.83 -1.55
N LYS A 2 11.73 -28.67 -0.51
CA LYS A 2 11.27 -28.33 0.88
C LYS A 2 11.78 -26.98 1.40
N ARG A 3 13.05 -26.63 1.14
CA ARG A 3 13.65 -25.36 1.60
C ARG A 3 13.07 -24.15 0.89
N GLU A 4 12.75 -24.25 -0.39
CA GLU A 4 12.13 -23.18 -1.17
C GLU A 4 10.68 -22.94 -0.76
N VAL A 5 9.95 -24.00 -0.47
CA VAL A 5 8.59 -23.93 0.07
C VAL A 5 8.60 -23.26 1.45
N GLN A 6 9.51 -23.68 2.32
CA GLN A 6 9.63 -23.05 3.65
C GLN A 6 9.92 -21.56 3.52
N HIS A 7 10.83 -21.19 2.64
CA HIS A 7 11.15 -19.79 2.36
C HIS A 7 9.95 -19.01 1.80
N TYR A 8 9.15 -19.66 0.92
CA TYR A 8 7.92 -19.05 0.40
C TYR A 8 6.89 -18.77 1.51
N LEU A 9 6.73 -19.71 2.46
CA LEU A 9 5.83 -19.52 3.62
C LEU A 9 6.32 -18.39 4.54
N GLU A 10 7.62 -18.29 4.78
CA GLU A 10 8.24 -17.23 5.57
C GLU A 10 8.02 -15.86 4.93
N LEU A 11 8.15 -15.74 3.61
CA LEU A 11 7.86 -14.49 2.89
C LEU A 11 6.39 -14.10 2.94
N LEU A 12 5.46 -15.07 2.84
CA LEU A 12 4.03 -14.82 3.00
C LEU A 12 3.71 -14.33 4.41
N GLU A 13 4.31 -14.92 5.44
CA GLU A 13 4.15 -14.49 6.83
C GLU A 13 4.68 -13.07 7.03
N ARG A 14 5.88 -12.78 6.54
CA ARG A 14 6.47 -11.45 6.59
C ARG A 14 5.59 -10.43 5.88
N ARG A 15 5.07 -10.75 4.69
CA ARG A 15 4.13 -9.91 3.96
C ARG A 15 2.85 -9.64 4.76
N LEU A 16 2.31 -10.65 5.44
CA LEU A 16 1.12 -10.51 6.29
C LEU A 16 1.39 -9.55 7.46
N VAL A 17 2.56 -9.68 8.10
CA VAL A 17 2.97 -8.78 9.20
C VAL A 17 3.10 -7.33 8.70
N THR A 18 3.78 -7.11 7.57
CA THR A 18 3.98 -5.76 7.01
C THR A 18 2.65 -5.12 6.61
N LEU A 19 1.70 -5.89 6.06
CA LEU A 19 0.35 -5.38 5.77
C LEU A 19 -0.45 -5.04 7.03
N ARG A 20 -0.28 -5.78 8.13
CA ARG A 20 -0.89 -5.45 9.43
C ARG A 20 -0.33 -4.15 9.99
N LEU A 21 0.99 -3.94 9.89
CA LEU A 21 1.62 -2.68 10.29
C LEU A 21 1.11 -1.51 9.45
N LEU A 22 0.96 -1.68 8.15
CA LEU A 22 0.39 -0.66 7.28
C LEU A 22 -1.07 -0.35 7.64
N ALA A 23 -1.89 -1.36 7.95
CA ALA A 23 -3.26 -1.15 8.38
C ALA A 23 -3.34 -0.40 9.72
N ALA A 24 -2.49 -0.74 10.68
CA ALA A 24 -2.41 -0.06 11.97
C ALA A 24 -2.01 1.41 11.80
N ASP A 25 -0.95 1.67 11.02
CA ASP A 25 -0.48 3.04 10.77
C ASP A 25 -1.54 3.89 10.03
N LEU A 26 -2.25 3.31 9.05
CA LEU A 26 -3.37 3.98 8.39
C LEU A 26 -4.51 4.31 9.36
N ALA A 27 -4.77 3.48 10.35
CA ALA A 27 -5.79 3.74 11.37
C ALA A 27 -5.35 4.85 12.33
N GLU A 28 -4.10 4.81 12.80
CA GLU A 28 -3.52 5.79 13.72
C GLU A 28 -3.35 7.17 13.08
N SER A 29 -2.92 7.23 11.84
CA SER A 29 -2.70 8.50 11.13
C SER A 29 -3.98 9.33 10.96
N ARG A 30 -5.17 8.73 11.14
CA ARG A 30 -6.45 9.42 11.01
C ARG A 30 -6.58 10.61 11.97
N SER A 31 -6.10 10.50 13.21
CA SER A 31 -6.14 11.58 14.20
C SER A 31 -5.30 12.76 13.76
N ALA A 32 -4.08 12.51 13.26
CA ALA A 32 -3.20 13.57 12.75
C ALA A 32 -3.83 14.37 11.61
N TYR A 33 -4.61 13.71 10.73
CA TYR A 33 -5.33 14.40 9.65
C TYR A 33 -6.52 15.21 10.15
N VAL A 34 -7.25 14.71 11.14
CA VAL A 34 -8.40 15.43 11.74
C VAL A 34 -7.92 16.64 12.55
N GLU A 35 -6.82 16.49 13.26
CA GLU A 35 -6.24 17.55 14.12
C GLU A 35 -5.34 18.51 13.35
N LEU A 36 -5.08 18.27 12.05
CA LEU A 36 -4.15 19.04 11.21
C LEU A 36 -2.72 19.08 11.78
N ASP A 37 -2.31 18.00 12.45
CA ASP A 37 -0.93 17.84 12.91
C ASP A 37 -0.01 17.50 11.71
N LEU A 38 0.55 18.56 11.11
CA LEU A 38 1.43 18.42 9.93
C LEU A 38 2.66 17.56 10.20
N ARG A 39 3.20 17.62 11.41
CA ARG A 39 4.39 16.84 11.79
C ARG A 39 4.04 15.35 11.95
N GLY A 40 2.91 15.06 12.60
CA GLY A 40 2.36 13.71 12.68
C GLY A 40 2.02 13.16 11.30
N MET A 41 1.34 13.93 10.46
CA MET A 41 1.01 13.55 9.07
C MET A 41 2.26 13.16 8.28
N HIS A 42 3.31 13.99 8.31
CA HIS A 42 4.56 13.70 7.60
C HIS A 42 5.22 12.42 8.08
N ARG A 43 5.24 12.18 9.38
CA ARG A 43 5.77 10.95 10.00
C ARG A 43 5.05 9.70 9.53
N HIS A 44 3.71 9.72 9.52
CA HIS A 44 2.89 8.62 9.04
C HIS A 44 3.07 8.38 7.54
N ILE A 45 3.10 9.44 6.72
CA ILE A 45 3.33 9.30 5.28
C ILE A 45 4.66 8.60 5.00
N SER A 46 5.76 9.06 5.62
CA SER A 46 7.08 8.44 5.44
C SER A 46 7.11 6.97 5.89
N HIS A 47 6.44 6.65 7.00
CA HIS A 47 6.34 5.27 7.48
C HIS A 47 5.53 4.39 6.51
N GLN A 48 4.39 4.87 6.01
CA GLN A 48 3.56 4.17 5.02
C GLN A 48 4.31 3.94 3.70
N GLU A 49 5.09 4.90 3.23
CA GLU A 49 5.93 4.76 2.03
C GLU A 49 6.98 3.64 2.19
N ASN A 50 7.62 3.57 3.36
CA ASN A 50 8.58 2.51 3.68
C ASN A 50 7.90 1.13 3.69
N LEU A 51 6.75 1.00 4.36
CA LEU A 51 5.98 -0.25 4.38
C LEU A 51 5.50 -0.66 2.98
N CYS A 52 5.03 0.28 2.17
CA CYS A 52 4.65 0.01 0.78
C CYS A 52 5.83 -0.46 -0.07
N THR A 53 7.02 0.10 0.16
CA THR A 53 8.24 -0.31 -0.53
C THR A 53 8.64 -1.73 -0.12
N GLU A 54 8.58 -2.06 1.17
CA GLU A 54 8.84 -3.42 1.65
C GLU A 54 7.84 -4.43 1.06
N ILE A 55 6.55 -4.11 1.01
CA ILE A 55 5.54 -4.97 0.40
C ILE A 55 5.86 -5.25 -1.07
N ARG A 56 6.27 -4.24 -1.84
CA ARG A 56 6.65 -4.42 -3.26
C ARG A 56 7.85 -5.35 -3.42
N LEU A 57 8.86 -5.23 -2.56
CA LEU A 57 10.02 -6.12 -2.58
C LEU A 57 9.62 -7.56 -2.25
N LEU A 58 8.80 -7.76 -1.23
CA LEU A 58 8.26 -9.08 -0.87
C LEU A 58 7.41 -9.67 -2.00
N ASP A 59 6.59 -8.86 -2.69
CA ASP A 59 5.79 -9.30 -3.83
C ASP A 59 6.67 -9.74 -5.01
N ALA A 60 7.76 -9.04 -5.28
CA ALA A 60 8.70 -9.41 -6.34
C ALA A 60 9.40 -10.75 -6.01
N GLU A 61 9.84 -10.94 -4.77
CA GLU A 61 10.49 -12.17 -4.32
C GLU A 61 9.52 -13.36 -4.31
N LEU A 62 8.29 -13.17 -3.81
CA LEU A 62 7.23 -14.18 -3.85
C LEU A 62 6.88 -14.60 -5.28
N ASN A 63 6.81 -13.66 -6.22
CA ASN A 63 6.56 -13.97 -7.62
C ASN A 63 7.71 -14.78 -8.23
N SER A 64 8.95 -14.40 -7.99
CA SER A 64 10.14 -15.14 -8.45
C SER A 64 10.18 -16.56 -7.90
N LEU A 65 9.90 -16.75 -6.61
CA LEU A 65 9.86 -18.09 -6.00
C LEU A 65 8.68 -18.91 -6.53
N ARG A 66 7.52 -18.31 -6.72
CA ARG A 66 6.36 -18.99 -7.29
C ARG A 66 6.68 -19.50 -8.69
N GLU A 67 7.29 -18.72 -9.56
CA GLU A 67 7.70 -19.15 -10.89
C GLU A 67 8.67 -20.33 -10.88
N LYS A 68 9.53 -20.41 -9.86
CA LYS A 68 10.45 -21.54 -9.67
C LYS A 68 9.75 -22.81 -9.14
N LEU A 69 8.69 -22.63 -8.32
CA LEU A 69 7.96 -23.71 -7.69
C LEU A 69 6.85 -24.29 -8.58
N THR A 70 6.36 -23.52 -9.55
CA THR A 70 5.33 -23.96 -10.49
C THR A 70 5.94 -24.32 -11.83
N SER A 71 5.48 -25.45 -12.40
CA SER A 71 5.96 -25.86 -13.73
C SER A 71 5.50 -24.88 -14.82
N PRO A 72 6.38 -24.52 -15.80
CA PRO A 72 6.02 -23.59 -16.88
C PRO A 72 4.95 -24.15 -17.85
N ALA A 73 4.48 -25.36 -17.64
CA ALA A 73 3.56 -26.06 -18.55
C ALA A 73 2.06 -25.85 -18.25
N THR A 74 1.72 -25.12 -17.19
CA THR A 74 0.30 -24.98 -16.79
C THR A 74 -0.27 -23.68 -17.31
N PRO A 75 -1.12 -23.69 -18.37
CA PRO A 75 -1.80 -22.48 -18.89
C PRO A 75 -2.96 -22.04 -17.99
N GLY A 76 -2.91 -22.32 -16.71
CA GLY A 76 -3.91 -21.95 -15.72
C GLY A 76 -3.44 -20.79 -14.88
N GLY A 77 -4.30 -19.79 -14.67
CA GLY A 77 -3.99 -18.60 -13.85
C GLY A 77 -3.62 -18.95 -12.40
N LEU A 78 -3.39 -17.90 -11.59
CA LEU A 78 -3.02 -17.97 -10.18
C LEU A 78 -3.67 -19.08 -9.33
N PRO A 79 -4.99 -19.40 -9.48
CA PRO A 79 -5.63 -20.47 -8.71
C PRO A 79 -5.05 -21.85 -8.97
N SER A 80 -4.67 -22.14 -10.23
CA SER A 80 -4.11 -23.46 -10.61
C SER A 80 -2.72 -23.67 -10.02
N ALA A 81 -1.87 -22.65 -10.06
CA ALA A 81 -0.51 -22.69 -9.53
C ALA A 81 -0.47 -22.93 -8.00
N LEU A 82 -1.40 -22.31 -7.27
CA LEU A 82 -1.51 -22.51 -5.82
C LEU A 82 -2.04 -23.90 -5.46
N SER A 83 -3.00 -24.41 -6.22
CA SER A 83 -3.53 -25.78 -6.03
C SER A 83 -2.48 -26.86 -6.31
N GLU A 84 -1.62 -26.64 -7.32
CA GLU A 84 -0.49 -27.55 -7.60
C GLU A 84 0.54 -27.51 -6.46
N LEU A 85 0.82 -26.32 -5.94
CA LEU A 85 1.72 -26.17 -4.79
C LEU A 85 1.14 -26.87 -3.55
N GLU A 86 -0.15 -26.67 -3.25
CA GLU A 86 -0.84 -27.33 -2.13
C GLU A 86 -0.79 -28.86 -2.23
N ALA A 87 -0.96 -29.41 -3.44
CA ALA A 87 -0.91 -30.86 -3.66
C ALA A 87 0.49 -31.46 -3.42
N GLN A 88 1.55 -30.67 -3.51
CA GLN A 88 2.93 -31.09 -3.30
C GLN A 88 3.42 -30.90 -1.85
N LEU A 89 2.62 -30.20 -1.01
CA LEU A 89 2.96 -29.91 0.38
C LEU A 89 2.55 -31.03 1.33
N ASP A 90 3.31 -31.16 2.42
CA ASP A 90 2.84 -31.95 3.56
C ASP A 90 1.60 -31.29 4.21
N PRO A 91 0.73 -32.06 4.88
CA PRO A 91 -0.54 -31.54 5.41
C PRO A 91 -0.41 -30.36 6.39
N ALA A 92 0.72 -30.27 7.10
CA ALA A 92 0.98 -29.17 8.02
C ALA A 92 1.28 -27.87 7.27
N SER A 93 2.20 -27.92 6.29
CA SER A 93 2.56 -26.78 5.44
C SER A 93 1.38 -26.33 4.57
N ALA A 94 0.55 -27.24 4.08
CA ALA A 94 -0.66 -26.90 3.33
C ALA A 94 -1.66 -26.12 4.20
N ARG A 95 -1.88 -26.52 5.45
CA ARG A 95 -2.75 -25.79 6.39
C ARG A 95 -2.17 -24.40 6.72
N GLN A 96 -0.85 -24.29 6.91
CA GLN A 96 -0.18 -23.03 7.14
C GLN A 96 -0.36 -22.10 5.94
N LEU A 97 -0.16 -22.59 4.72
CA LEU A 97 -0.37 -21.83 3.49
C LEU A 97 -1.80 -21.29 3.40
N GLN A 98 -2.81 -22.13 3.60
CA GLN A 98 -4.21 -21.73 3.58
C GLN A 98 -4.52 -20.67 4.64
N SER A 99 -4.00 -20.82 5.85
CA SER A 99 -4.14 -19.83 6.93
C SER A 99 -3.53 -18.48 6.55
N LEU A 100 -2.31 -18.48 6.00
CA LEU A 100 -1.63 -17.26 5.55
C LEU A 100 -2.38 -16.59 4.39
N LEU A 101 -2.85 -17.33 3.40
CA LEU A 101 -3.62 -16.80 2.27
C LEU A 101 -4.95 -16.19 2.74
N SER A 102 -5.64 -16.84 3.67
CA SER A 102 -6.87 -16.31 4.28
C SER A 102 -6.59 -15.02 5.04
N GLY A 103 -5.54 -15.00 5.87
CA GLY A 103 -5.10 -13.81 6.60
C GLY A 103 -4.72 -12.66 5.67
N LEU A 104 -4.01 -12.95 4.59
CA LEU A 104 -3.64 -11.95 3.57
C LEU A 104 -4.86 -11.37 2.87
N LYS A 105 -5.85 -12.19 2.50
CA LYS A 105 -7.10 -11.73 1.89
C LYS A 105 -7.85 -10.76 2.82
N THR A 106 -7.95 -11.10 4.10
CA THR A 106 -8.63 -10.27 5.10
C THR A 106 -7.91 -8.92 5.28
N ILE A 107 -6.60 -8.95 5.53
CA ILE A 107 -5.84 -7.72 5.77
C ILE A 107 -5.78 -6.81 4.53
N GLN A 108 -5.73 -7.39 3.32
CA GLN A 108 -5.79 -6.61 2.08
C GLN A 108 -7.12 -5.88 1.94
N ALA A 109 -8.25 -6.50 2.32
CA ALA A 109 -9.55 -5.85 2.33
C ALA A 109 -9.58 -4.68 3.33
N ASP A 110 -8.99 -4.86 4.52
CA ASP A 110 -8.89 -3.81 5.53
C ASP A 110 -8.02 -2.65 5.07
N VAL A 111 -6.83 -2.91 4.52
CA VAL A 111 -5.95 -1.88 3.96
C VAL A 111 -6.67 -1.09 2.86
N ARG A 112 -7.38 -1.76 1.94
CA ARG A 112 -8.16 -1.08 0.89
C ARG A 112 -9.26 -0.19 1.49
N ARG A 113 -9.97 -0.67 2.51
CA ARG A 113 -11.01 0.10 3.21
C ARG A 113 -10.41 1.33 3.90
N LEU A 114 -9.34 1.17 4.65
CA LEU A 114 -8.65 2.25 5.35
C LEU A 114 -8.07 3.27 4.37
N SER A 115 -7.45 2.83 3.27
CA SER A 115 -6.93 3.71 2.23
C SER A 115 -8.02 4.56 1.57
N ARG A 116 -9.23 4.00 1.35
CA ARG A 116 -10.37 4.77 0.83
C ARG A 116 -10.80 5.85 1.81
N VAL A 117 -10.93 5.52 3.09
CA VAL A 117 -11.27 6.49 4.15
C VAL A 117 -10.23 7.61 4.20
N HIS A 118 -8.96 7.25 4.14
CA HIS A 118 -7.84 8.17 4.15
C HIS A 118 -7.87 9.14 2.95
N SER A 119 -8.06 8.61 1.75
CA SER A 119 -8.19 9.40 0.52
C SER A 119 -9.37 10.37 0.59
N GLU A 120 -10.48 9.95 1.19
CA GLU A 120 -11.65 10.83 1.35
C GLU A 120 -11.39 11.95 2.37
N LEU A 121 -10.69 11.66 3.47
CA LEU A 121 -10.27 12.68 4.44
C LEU A 121 -9.36 13.72 3.80
N LEU A 122 -8.35 13.29 3.06
CA LEU A 122 -7.45 14.17 2.33
C LEU A 122 -8.19 15.04 1.31
N ARG A 123 -9.13 14.46 0.58
CA ARG A 123 -9.95 15.19 -0.40
C ARG A 123 -10.81 16.27 0.27
N ARG A 124 -11.42 15.96 1.42
CA ARG A 124 -12.22 16.92 2.20
C ARG A 124 -11.35 18.03 2.77
N SER A 125 -10.22 17.69 3.38
CA SER A 125 -9.27 18.65 3.94
C SER A 125 -8.78 19.64 2.87
N ARG A 126 -8.40 19.13 1.68
CA ARG A 126 -7.99 19.97 0.55
C ARG A 126 -9.10 20.94 0.10
N ARG A 127 -10.36 20.48 0.07
CA ARG A 127 -11.50 21.35 -0.26
C ARG A 127 -11.67 22.45 0.78
N SER A 128 -11.60 22.12 2.08
CA SER A 128 -11.74 23.09 3.16
C SER A 128 -10.63 24.15 3.11
N VAL A 129 -9.38 23.74 2.87
CA VAL A 129 -8.25 24.66 2.70
C VAL A 129 -8.47 25.58 1.50
N ASN A 130 -8.92 25.06 0.36
CA ASN A 130 -9.20 25.89 -0.83
C ASN A 130 -10.33 26.89 -0.58
N VAL A 131 -11.38 26.50 0.14
CA VAL A 131 -12.47 27.43 0.52
C VAL A 131 -11.96 28.54 1.41
N LEU A 132 -11.14 28.21 2.43
CA LEU A 132 -10.53 29.20 3.32
C LEU A 132 -9.59 30.15 2.56
N LEU A 133 -8.75 29.63 1.67
CA LEU A 133 -7.87 30.47 0.84
C LEU A 133 -8.66 31.40 -0.07
N ASN A 134 -9.73 30.91 -0.69
CA ASN A 134 -10.60 31.74 -1.51
C ASN A 134 -11.31 32.82 -0.68
N PHE A 135 -11.80 32.46 0.52
CA PHE A 135 -12.40 33.41 1.44
C PHE A 135 -11.41 34.50 1.85
N LEU A 136 -10.19 34.12 2.26
CA LEU A 136 -9.13 35.08 2.62
C LEU A 136 -8.73 35.97 1.44
N ALA A 137 -8.65 35.41 0.23
CA ALA A 137 -8.36 36.19 -0.99
C ALA A 137 -9.47 37.20 -1.30
N HIS A 138 -10.73 36.89 -0.98
CA HIS A 138 -11.84 37.85 -1.16
C HIS A 138 -11.95 38.86 -0.02
N CYS A 139 -11.58 38.49 1.21
CA CYS A 139 -11.59 39.40 2.36
C CYS A 139 -10.37 40.34 2.35
N SER A 140 -9.27 39.97 1.70
CA SER A 140 -8.04 40.77 1.63
C SER A 140 -8.05 41.79 0.48
N GLY A 141 -9.18 42.38 0.16
CA GLY A 141 -9.36 43.41 -0.88
C GLY A 141 -8.48 44.65 -0.75
N THR A 142 -7.43 44.62 0.08
CA THR A 142 -6.45 45.71 0.27
C THR A 142 -4.98 45.28 0.33
N TYR A 143 -4.69 43.97 0.22
CA TYR A 143 -3.31 43.46 0.17
C TYR A 143 -3.10 42.63 -1.09
N THR A 144 -2.54 43.26 -2.13
CA THR A 144 -1.95 42.55 -3.26
C THR A 144 -0.70 41.82 -2.79
N VAL A 145 -0.87 40.55 -2.31
CA VAL A 145 0.26 39.65 -2.16
C VAL A 145 0.72 39.32 -3.58
N PRO A 146 1.97 39.56 -3.96
CA PRO A 146 2.46 39.15 -5.28
C PRO A 146 2.34 37.61 -5.36
N VAL A 147 1.47 37.15 -6.26
CA VAL A 147 1.34 35.71 -6.58
C VAL A 147 2.67 35.30 -7.21
N VAL A 148 3.55 34.69 -6.40
CA VAL A 148 4.71 33.98 -6.93
C VAL A 148 4.15 32.77 -7.65
N ARG A 149 3.94 32.90 -8.95
CA ARG A 149 3.66 31.74 -9.81
C ARG A 149 4.89 30.84 -9.75
N PRO A 150 4.79 29.58 -9.27
CA PRO A 150 5.88 28.65 -9.44
C PRO A 150 6.10 28.51 -10.95
N LYS A 151 7.28 28.89 -11.42
CA LYS A 151 7.70 28.67 -12.80
C LYS A 151 7.53 27.17 -13.08
N GLY A 152 6.72 26.86 -14.08
CA GLY A 152 6.35 25.50 -14.44
C GLY A 152 7.58 24.62 -14.55
N VAL A 153 7.53 23.50 -13.86
CA VAL A 153 8.42 22.36 -14.11
C VAL A 153 7.98 21.80 -15.44
N PHE A 154 8.74 22.06 -16.48
CA PHE A 154 8.60 21.43 -17.78
C PHE A 154 8.87 19.93 -17.59
N PHE A 155 7.83 19.11 -17.57
CA PHE A 155 7.99 17.69 -17.85
C PHE A 155 8.33 17.54 -19.33
N ALA A 156 9.62 17.35 -19.62
CA ALA A 156 10.07 16.94 -20.92
C ALA A 156 9.49 15.55 -21.21
N THR A 157 8.54 15.50 -22.12
CA THR A 157 8.07 14.29 -22.79
C THR A 157 9.24 13.66 -23.52
N LEU A 158 9.82 12.59 -22.99
CA LEU A 158 10.65 11.66 -23.76
C LEU A 158 9.71 10.74 -24.54
N GLY A 159 9.38 11.17 -25.75
CA GLY A 159 8.89 10.29 -26.80
C GLY A 159 10.09 9.74 -27.57
N LYS A 160 10.22 8.46 -27.61
CA LYS A 160 10.45 7.54 -28.75
C LYS A 160 10.80 6.16 -28.20
#